data_dc7b0e0884470eeb2762ace661d66e07
#
_entry.id   dc7b0e0884470eeb2762ace661d66e07
#
_cell.length_a   1.000
_cell.length_b   1.000
_cell.length_c   1.000
_cell.angle_alpha   90.00
_cell.angle_beta   90.00
_cell.angle_gamma   90.00
#
_symmetry.space_group_name_H-M   'P 1'
#
loop_
_entity.id
_entity.type
_entity.pdbx_description
1 polymer ?
#
loop_
_entity_poly.entity_id
_entity_poly.type
_entity_poly.pdbx_seq_one_letter_code
_entity_poly.pdbx_strand_id
1 'polypeptide(L)'
;MHYEWTIKALKKGKHVLCEKPLAPTAKQAAQMFQTAYENGVLLMEAFAYQHSPYIAAIRQEIEDGTIGELQYMESAYMTSDYDL
;
A
#
# COMPACT_ATOMS: atom_id res chain seq x y z
N MET A 1 -4.55 -2.03 16.35
CA MET A 1 -3.60 -3.15 16.49
C MET A 1 -2.38 -3.03 15.59
N HIS A 2 -2.58 -2.80 14.31
CA HIS A 2 -1.45 -2.60 13.38
C HIS A 2 -0.51 -1.48 13.83
N TYR A 3 -1.08 -0.36 14.25
CA TYR A 3 -0.31 0.81 14.66
C TYR A 3 0.65 0.49 15.80
N GLU A 4 0.12 -0.07 16.87
CA GLU A 4 0.92 -0.34 18.07
C GLU A 4 2.06 -1.32 17.82
N TRP A 5 1.77 -2.44 17.16
CA TRP A 5 2.77 -3.46 16.89
C TRP A 5 3.80 -2.99 15.88
N THR A 6 3.35 -2.22 14.88
CA THR A 6 4.24 -1.69 13.87
C THR A 6 5.23 -0.69 14.49
N ILE A 7 4.74 0.22 15.32
CA ILE A 7 5.60 1.18 16.01
C ILE A 7 6.66 0.44 16.85
N LYS A 8 6.24 -0.58 17.59
CA LYS A 8 7.17 -1.35 18.41
C LYS A 8 8.25 -2.03 17.57
N ALA A 9 7.87 -2.63 16.46
CA ALA A 9 8.82 -3.30 15.57
C ALA A 9 9.79 -2.32 14.94
N LEU A 10 9.29 -1.18 14.47
CA LEU A 10 10.12 -0.13 13.86
C LEU A 10 11.14 0.42 14.85
N LYS A 11 10.73 0.65 16.08
CA LYS A 11 11.63 1.15 17.12
C LYS A 11 12.74 0.16 17.46
N LYS A 12 12.52 -1.11 17.20
CA LYS A 12 13.53 -2.14 17.37
C LYS A 12 14.43 -2.33 16.15
N GLY A 13 14.30 -1.44 15.17
CA GLY A 13 15.14 -1.48 13.97
C GLY A 13 14.76 -2.53 12.95
N LYS A 14 13.49 -2.96 12.95
CA LYS A 14 13.01 -3.98 12.02
C LYS A 14 12.26 -3.35 10.88
N HIS A 15 12.51 -3.85 9.66
CA HIS A 15 11.65 -3.53 8.51
C HIS A 15 10.29 -4.18 8.73
N VAL A 16 9.21 -3.50 8.33
CA VAL A 16 7.85 -3.97 8.57
C VAL A 16 7.04 -4.02 7.28
N LEU A 17 6.40 -5.15 7.05
CA LEU A 17 5.33 -5.29 6.08
C LEU A 17 4.03 -5.43 6.85
N CYS A 18 3.17 -4.44 6.74
CA CYS A 18 1.94 -4.35 7.53
C CYS A 18 0.73 -4.67 6.66
N GLU A 19 -0.14 -5.55 7.14
CA GLU A 19 -1.39 -5.86 6.43
C GLU A 19 -2.25 -4.61 6.24
N LYS A 20 -2.97 -4.60 5.15
CA LYS A 20 -3.93 -3.51 4.90
C LYS A 20 -5.15 -3.66 5.83
N PRO A 21 -5.80 -2.61 6.19
CA PRO A 21 -5.39 -1.22 6.02
C PRO A 21 -4.29 -0.87 7.02
N LEU A 22 -3.35 -0.03 6.58
CA LEU A 22 -2.16 0.30 7.37
C LEU A 22 -2.52 0.83 8.75
N ALA A 23 -3.46 1.76 8.81
CA ALA A 23 -3.90 2.37 10.05
C ALA A 23 -5.33 2.92 9.90
N PRO A 24 -6.06 3.10 11.01
CA PRO A 24 -7.42 3.66 10.94
C PRO A 24 -7.46 5.14 10.57
N THR A 25 -6.39 5.89 10.77
CA THR A 25 -6.36 7.32 10.47
C THR A 25 -5.08 7.69 9.73
N ALA A 26 -5.16 8.78 8.96
CA ALA A 26 -3.98 9.33 8.27
C ALA A 26 -2.91 9.77 9.25
N LYS A 27 -3.31 10.30 10.41
CA LYS A 27 -2.38 10.73 11.45
C LYS A 27 -1.53 9.56 11.96
N GLN A 28 -2.17 8.44 12.24
CA GLN A 28 -1.45 7.25 12.70
C GLN A 28 -0.54 6.70 11.61
N ALA A 29 -1.01 6.67 10.35
CA ALA A 29 -0.17 6.26 9.23
C ALA A 29 1.06 7.15 9.10
N ALA A 30 0.89 8.46 9.21
CA ALA A 30 2.01 9.40 9.16
C ALA A 30 3.02 9.15 10.28
N GLN A 31 2.54 8.86 11.48
CA GLN A 31 3.40 8.54 12.62
C GLN A 31 4.18 7.25 12.39
N MET A 32 3.57 6.26 11.76
CA MET A 32 4.23 5.01 11.42
C MET A 32 5.38 5.25 10.45
N PHE A 33 5.14 6.02 9.39
CA PHE A 33 6.20 6.33 8.42
C PHE A 33 7.29 7.20 9.02
N GLN A 34 6.93 8.14 9.88
CA GLN A 34 7.91 8.97 10.58
C GLN A 34 8.81 8.10 11.47
N THR A 35 8.22 7.15 12.19
CA THR A 35 8.97 6.24 13.04
C THR A 35 9.92 5.37 12.21
N ALA A 36 9.47 4.89 11.06
CA ALA A 36 10.31 4.12 10.14
C ALA A 36 11.51 4.95 9.69
N TYR A 37 11.26 6.19 9.28
CA TYR A 37 12.33 7.09 8.85
C TYR A 37 13.35 7.34 9.95
N GLU A 38 12.87 7.62 11.15
CA GLU A 38 13.73 7.92 12.31
C GLU A 38 14.61 6.73 12.70
N ASN A 39 14.14 5.51 12.42
CA ASN A 39 14.89 4.30 12.76
C ASN A 39 15.64 3.70 11.57
N GLY A 40 15.61 4.37 10.41
CA GLY A 40 16.33 3.93 9.23
C GLY A 40 15.86 2.61 8.66
N VAL A 41 14.57 2.29 8.80
CA VAL A 41 13.99 1.04 8.34
C VAL A 41 12.84 1.31 7.36
N LEU A 42 12.42 0.26 6.66
CA LEU A 42 11.36 0.33 5.67
C LEU A 42 10.03 -0.09 6.25
N LEU A 43 8.97 0.62 5.88
CA LEU A 43 7.60 0.28 6.19
C LEU A 43 6.83 0.21 4.87
N MET A 44 6.10 -0.87 4.66
CA MET A 44 5.29 -1.07 3.47
C MET A 44 3.94 -1.65 3.85
N GLU A 45 2.90 -1.15 3.20
CA GLU A 45 1.55 -1.71 3.33
C GLU A 45 1.38 -2.84 2.33
N ALA A 46 0.73 -3.93 2.77
CA ALA A 46 0.60 -5.13 1.95
C ALA A 46 -0.59 -5.03 1.00
N PHE A 47 -0.36 -4.40 -0.14
CA PHE A 47 -1.31 -4.39 -1.26
C PHE A 47 -0.82 -5.39 -2.31
N ALA A 48 -1.36 -6.61 -2.23
CA ALA A 48 -0.90 -7.71 -3.06
C ALA A 48 -1.03 -7.44 -4.56
N TYR A 49 -2.04 -6.69 -4.98
CA TYR A 49 -2.27 -6.38 -6.40
C TYR A 49 -1.14 -5.58 -7.03
N GLN A 50 -0.32 -4.88 -6.24
CA GLN A 50 0.81 -4.11 -6.76
C GLN A 50 1.85 -5.01 -7.43
N HIS A 51 1.88 -6.28 -7.06
CA HIS A 51 2.82 -7.25 -7.58
C HIS A 51 2.24 -8.08 -8.72
N SER A 52 1.01 -7.78 -9.15
CA SER A 52 0.35 -8.49 -10.24
C SER A 52 0.94 -8.11 -11.59
N PRO A 53 1.20 -9.09 -12.48
CA PRO A 53 1.62 -8.80 -13.84
C PRO A 53 0.62 -7.95 -14.61
N TYR A 54 -0.67 -8.07 -14.29
CA TYR A 54 -1.71 -7.24 -14.93
C TYR A 54 -1.51 -5.76 -14.62
N ILE A 55 -1.22 -5.43 -13.37
CA ILE A 55 -1.00 -4.03 -12.98
C ILE A 55 0.25 -3.49 -13.65
N ALA A 56 1.31 -4.29 -13.73
CA ALA A 56 2.54 -3.89 -14.42
C ALA A 56 2.26 -3.62 -15.91
N ALA A 57 1.47 -4.48 -16.55
CA ALA A 57 1.12 -4.33 -17.96
C ALA A 57 0.29 -3.06 -18.18
N ILE A 58 -0.69 -2.78 -17.33
CA ILE A 58 -1.53 -1.58 -17.43
C ILE A 58 -0.67 -0.34 -17.28
N ARG A 59 0.21 -0.33 -16.30
CA ARG A 59 1.11 0.80 -16.07
C ARG A 59 2.00 1.04 -17.30
N GLN A 60 2.53 -0.02 -17.89
CA GLN A 60 3.37 0.09 -19.07
C GLN A 60 2.62 0.68 -20.26
N GLU A 61 1.37 0.26 -20.47
CA GLU A 61 0.53 0.81 -21.54
C GLU A 61 0.29 2.30 -21.36
N ILE A 62 0.07 2.74 -20.13
CA ILE A 62 -0.10 4.16 -19.83
C ILE A 62 1.18 4.93 -20.10
N GLU A 63 2.31 4.41 -19.63
CA GLU A 63 3.62 5.05 -19.79
C GLU A 63 4.04 5.13 -21.26
N ASP A 64 3.71 4.12 -22.05
CA ASP A 64 4.02 4.08 -23.48
C ASP A 64 3.14 5.00 -24.33
N GLY A 65 2.12 5.60 -23.72
CA GLY A 65 1.21 6.49 -24.43
C GLY A 65 0.21 5.77 -25.32
N THR A 66 -0.02 4.48 -25.10
CA THR A 66 -0.94 3.68 -25.93
C THR A 66 -2.34 4.27 -25.95
N ILE A 67 -2.79 4.81 -24.82
CA ILE A 67 -4.11 5.46 -24.71
C ILE A 67 -4.03 6.98 -24.74
N GLY A 68 -2.83 7.52 -25.03
CA GLY A 68 -2.60 8.96 -24.97
C GLY A 68 -2.48 9.47 -23.56
N GLU A 69 -2.74 10.75 -23.38
CA GLU A 69 -2.71 11.36 -22.05
C GLU A 69 -3.87 10.84 -21.21
N LEU A 70 -3.56 10.38 -19.99
CA LEU A 70 -4.57 9.84 -19.08
C LEU A 70 -5.49 10.96 -18.58
N GLN A 71 -6.79 10.85 -18.90
CA GLN A 71 -7.79 11.84 -18.53
C GLN A 71 -8.77 11.32 -17.49
N TYR A 72 -9.05 10.02 -17.51
CA TYR A 72 -10.15 9.44 -16.74
C TYR A 72 -9.90 7.97 -16.50
N MET A 73 -10.25 7.52 -15.31
CA MET A 73 -10.16 6.10 -14.95
C MET A 73 -11.44 5.67 -14.23
N GLU A 74 -11.94 4.50 -14.61
CA GLU A 74 -13.06 3.87 -13.93
C GLU A 74 -12.71 2.42 -13.64
N SER A 75 -13.08 1.96 -12.45
CA SER A 75 -12.80 0.60 -12.04
C SER A 75 -13.97 0.06 -11.24
N ALA A 76 -14.23 -1.24 -11.42
CA ALA A 76 -15.28 -1.91 -10.65
C ALA A 76 -14.74 -3.25 -10.17
N TYR A 77 -15.11 -3.60 -8.94
CA TYR A 77 -14.77 -4.89 -8.36
C TYR A 77 -16.02 -5.46 -7.72
N MET A 78 -16.41 -6.65 -8.18
CA MET A 78 -17.59 -7.34 -7.65
C MET A 78 -17.23 -8.78 -7.36
N THR A 79 -17.71 -9.29 -6.25
CA THR A 79 -17.50 -10.68 -5.88
C THR A 79 -18.68 -11.20 -5.05
N SER A 80 -18.92 -12.48 -5.17
CA SER A 80 -19.90 -13.18 -4.33
C SER A 80 -19.23 -13.93 -3.19
N ASP A 81 -17.92 -13.76 -3.05
CA ASP A 81 -17.13 -14.52 -2.08
C ASP A 81 -17.16 -13.95 -0.67
N TYR A 82 -17.78 -12.78 -0.50
CA TYR A 82 -17.92 -12.19 0.81
C TYR A 82 -19.14 -12.71 1.53
N ASP A 83 -18.91 -13.24 2.70
CA ASP A 83 -19.94 -13.65 3.63
C ASP A 83 -20.32 -12.41 4.46
N LEU A 84 -21.48 -11.84 4.15
CA LEU A 84 -21.94 -10.64 4.84
C LEU A 84 -22.76 -10.95 6.08
#